data_152106818b245c8c94f2a0fa7d51690a
#
_entry.id   152106818b245c8c94f2a0fa7d51690a
#
_cell.length_a   1.000
_cell.length_b   1.000
_cell.length_c   1.000
_cell.angle_alpha   90.00
_cell.angle_beta   90.00
_cell.angle_gamma   90.00
#
_symmetry.space_group_name_H-M   'P 1'
#
loop_
_entity.id
_entity.type
_entity.pdbx_description
1 polymer ?
#
loop_
_entity_poly.entity_id
_entity_poly.type
_entity_poly.pdbx_seq_one_letter_code
_entity_poly.pdbx_strand_id
1 'polypeptide(L)'
;MDANGFERLLVQLRSFTPRVEILLEEVPAPQKLATYAFAFSVDVSNGKLGSEEDELASGRFVLLHEPGGQESWEGEFRCVTFVRADVDSAMAQDPLLPEFGWGWFLSALESAECTIAAPSGTVTRVSSASFGKLSPRHDESEIEIRASWTPIISDPSEILNHISGWCTLIAEVAGLEEIAPGVSIISPARAR
;
A
#
# COMPACT_ATOMS: atom_id res chain seq x y z
N MET A 1 -23.08 -5.91 5.73
CA MET A 1 -23.43 -4.73 4.87
C MET A 1 -23.99 -5.23 3.54
N ASP A 2 -24.97 -4.54 2.94
CA ASP A 2 -25.52 -4.90 1.62
C ASP A 2 -24.74 -4.23 0.46
N ALA A 3 -25.13 -4.52 -0.80
CA ALA A 3 -24.48 -3.95 -1.99
C ALA A 3 -24.50 -2.42 -2.00
N ASN A 4 -25.59 -1.79 -1.57
CA ASN A 4 -25.70 -0.32 -1.53
C ASN A 4 -24.77 0.29 -0.46
N GLY A 5 -24.58 -0.42 0.63
CA GLY A 5 -23.64 -0.03 1.67
C GLY A 5 -22.20 -0.10 1.17
N PHE A 6 -21.83 -1.17 0.47
CA PHE A 6 -20.51 -1.34 -0.13
C PHE A 6 -20.23 -0.26 -1.18
N GLU A 7 -21.19 0.05 -2.08
CA GLU A 7 -21.04 1.13 -3.05
C GLU A 7 -20.81 2.51 -2.40
N ARG A 8 -21.48 2.82 -1.29
CA ARG A 8 -21.21 4.07 -0.55
C ARG A 8 -19.78 4.13 -0.03
N LEU A 9 -19.24 3.01 0.41
CA LEU A 9 -17.86 2.90 0.86
C LEU A 9 -16.88 3.11 -0.33
N LEU A 10 -17.18 2.54 -1.51
CA LEU A 10 -16.38 2.76 -2.72
C LEU A 10 -16.38 4.22 -3.17
N VAL A 11 -17.49 4.95 -3.02
CA VAL A 11 -17.53 6.40 -3.29
C VAL A 11 -16.52 7.15 -2.42
N GLN A 12 -16.38 6.78 -1.14
CA GLN A 12 -15.37 7.37 -0.25
C GLN A 12 -13.96 7.05 -0.76
N LEU A 13 -13.65 5.77 -1.05
CA LEU A 13 -12.34 5.37 -1.57
C LEU A 13 -11.97 6.10 -2.86
N ARG A 14 -12.89 6.24 -3.80
CA ARG A 14 -12.68 6.96 -5.07
C ARG A 14 -12.48 8.47 -4.88
N SER A 15 -12.93 9.04 -3.77
CA SER A 15 -12.72 10.46 -3.44
C SER A 15 -11.39 10.73 -2.76
N PHE A 16 -10.68 9.70 -2.33
CA PHE A 16 -9.39 9.84 -1.66
C PHE A 16 -8.33 10.40 -2.61
N THR A 17 -7.59 11.38 -2.13
CA THR A 17 -6.48 12.00 -2.88
C THR A 17 -5.20 11.81 -2.08
N PRO A 18 -4.26 11.00 -2.56
CA PRO A 18 -2.97 10.81 -1.90
C PRO A 18 -2.04 12.03 -2.13
N ARG A 19 -0.84 11.96 -1.56
CA ARG A 19 0.25 12.90 -1.86
C ARG A 19 0.67 12.79 -3.33
N VAL A 20 1.31 13.86 -3.84
CA VAL A 20 1.57 14.03 -5.29
C VAL A 20 2.49 12.98 -5.90
N GLU A 21 3.34 12.36 -5.09
CA GLU A 21 4.27 11.31 -5.51
C GLU A 21 3.59 9.94 -5.66
N ILE A 22 2.36 9.79 -5.17
CA ILE A 22 1.60 8.55 -5.17
C ILE A 22 0.50 8.63 -6.22
N LEU A 23 0.53 7.75 -7.21
CA LEU A 23 -0.53 7.57 -8.18
C LEU A 23 -1.37 6.35 -7.79
N LEU A 24 -2.67 6.56 -7.56
CA LEU A 24 -3.64 5.49 -7.36
C LEU A 24 -4.49 5.31 -8.60
N GLU A 25 -4.61 4.07 -9.07
CA GLU A 25 -5.48 3.71 -10.18
C GLU A 25 -6.43 2.57 -9.78
N GLU A 26 -7.73 2.73 -10.05
CA GLU A 26 -8.69 1.64 -9.87
C GLU A 26 -8.43 0.55 -10.92
N VAL A 27 -8.26 -0.68 -10.46
CA VAL A 27 -7.94 -1.83 -11.30
C VAL A 27 -8.95 -2.96 -11.07
N PRO A 28 -9.08 -3.90 -12.01
CA PRO A 28 -9.96 -5.05 -11.81
C PRO A 28 -9.65 -5.78 -10.52
N ALA A 29 -10.65 -5.88 -9.64
CA ALA A 29 -10.51 -6.61 -8.38
C ALA A 29 -10.41 -8.14 -8.63
N PRO A 30 -9.73 -8.88 -7.73
CA PRO A 30 -9.68 -10.33 -7.82
C PRO A 30 -11.08 -10.92 -7.65
N GLN A 31 -11.43 -11.85 -8.53
CA GLN A 31 -12.71 -12.55 -8.50
C GLN A 31 -12.66 -13.77 -7.56
N LYS A 32 -13.79 -14.15 -7.02
CA LYS A 32 -13.99 -15.39 -6.22
C LYS A 32 -13.31 -15.41 -4.84
N LEU A 33 -12.85 -14.26 -4.34
CA LEU A 33 -12.30 -14.17 -2.98
C LEU A 33 -13.35 -13.76 -1.95
N ALA A 34 -14.34 -12.97 -2.38
CA ALA A 34 -15.47 -12.52 -1.57
C ALA A 34 -16.64 -12.16 -2.47
N THR A 35 -17.81 -11.93 -1.86
CA THR A 35 -19.02 -11.49 -2.57
C THR A 35 -18.80 -10.12 -3.25
N TYR A 36 -18.11 -9.20 -2.58
CA TYR A 36 -17.74 -7.89 -3.13
C TYR A 36 -16.25 -7.68 -3.01
N ALA A 37 -15.66 -7.07 -4.03
CA ALA A 37 -14.24 -6.77 -4.05
C ALA A 37 -13.97 -5.47 -4.81
N PHE A 38 -12.96 -4.73 -4.36
CA PHE A 38 -12.46 -3.50 -4.96
C PHE A 38 -10.93 -3.50 -4.92
N ALA A 39 -10.27 -2.89 -5.90
CA ALA A 39 -8.81 -2.83 -5.92
C ALA A 39 -8.27 -1.52 -6.50
N PHE A 40 -7.18 -1.03 -5.88
CA PHE A 40 -6.27 -0.05 -6.44
C PHE A 40 -4.92 -0.67 -6.75
N SER A 41 -4.28 -0.25 -7.84
CA SER A 41 -2.83 -0.26 -7.97
C SER A 41 -2.26 1.05 -7.47
N VAL A 42 -0.99 1.03 -7.10
CA VAL A 42 -0.23 2.21 -6.70
C VAL A 42 1.13 2.18 -7.37
N ASP A 43 1.55 3.34 -7.86
CA ASP A 43 2.90 3.60 -8.29
C ASP A 43 3.41 4.84 -7.57
N VAL A 44 4.64 4.79 -7.07
CA VAL A 44 5.31 5.89 -6.36
C VAL A 44 6.52 6.34 -7.16
N SER A 45 6.60 7.62 -7.42
CA SER A 45 7.73 8.22 -8.15
C SER A 45 8.22 9.49 -7.46
N ASN A 46 9.47 9.86 -7.70
CA ASN A 46 10.05 11.09 -7.14
C ASN A 46 9.60 12.39 -7.85
N GLY A 47 8.40 12.38 -8.42
CA GLY A 47 7.77 13.57 -9.03
C GLY A 47 8.01 13.72 -10.53
N LYS A 48 8.65 12.77 -11.18
CA LYS A 48 8.78 12.71 -12.65
C LYS A 48 7.96 11.53 -13.17
N LEU A 49 6.69 11.75 -13.43
CA LEU A 49 5.83 10.74 -14.03
C LEU A 49 6.37 10.37 -15.43
N GLY A 50 6.70 9.09 -15.63
CA GLY A 50 6.82 8.52 -16.97
C GLY A 50 8.08 7.77 -17.35
N SER A 51 9.00 7.47 -16.43
CA SER A 51 10.09 6.52 -16.69
C SER A 51 10.08 5.39 -15.66
N GLU A 52 10.26 4.15 -16.10
CA GLU A 52 10.43 3.00 -15.20
C GLU A 52 11.66 3.17 -14.28
N GLU A 53 12.61 4.03 -14.65
CA GLU A 53 13.81 4.36 -13.87
C GLU A 53 13.51 5.29 -12.68
N ASP A 54 12.32 5.87 -12.59
CA ASP A 54 11.90 6.80 -11.52
C ASP A 54 10.87 6.16 -10.56
N GLU A 55 10.48 4.88 -10.75
CA GLU A 55 9.60 4.15 -9.85
C GLU A 55 10.36 3.79 -8.57
N LEU A 56 9.89 4.33 -7.44
CA LEU A 56 10.45 4.07 -6.11
C LEU A 56 9.80 2.88 -5.43
N ALA A 57 8.50 2.72 -5.63
CA ALA A 57 7.72 1.63 -5.11
C ALA A 57 6.46 1.41 -5.94
N SER A 58 5.95 0.19 -5.91
CA SER A 58 4.66 -0.17 -6.47
C SER A 58 3.90 -1.11 -5.56
N GLY A 59 2.60 -1.25 -5.82
CA GLY A 59 1.80 -2.14 -5.00
C GLY A 59 0.35 -2.24 -5.40
N ARG A 60 -0.39 -2.93 -4.56
CA ARG A 60 -1.82 -3.15 -4.74
C ARG A 60 -2.54 -3.15 -3.39
N PHE A 61 -3.68 -2.50 -3.35
CA PHE A 61 -4.64 -2.56 -2.26
C PHE A 61 -5.91 -3.25 -2.74
N VAL A 62 -6.42 -4.18 -1.97
CA VAL A 62 -7.69 -4.87 -2.25
C VAL A 62 -8.55 -4.78 -1.01
N LEU A 63 -9.78 -4.30 -1.18
CA LEU A 63 -10.82 -4.37 -0.17
C LEU A 63 -11.79 -5.48 -0.56
N LEU A 64 -11.97 -6.44 0.32
CA LEU A 64 -12.92 -7.54 0.21
C LEU A 64 -14.05 -7.35 1.22
N HIS A 65 -15.26 -7.72 0.83
CA HIS A 65 -16.41 -7.75 1.73
C HIS A 65 -17.23 -9.01 1.51
N GLU A 66 -17.44 -9.75 2.60
CA GLU A 66 -18.29 -10.94 2.64
C GLU A 66 -19.41 -10.70 3.65
N PRO A 67 -20.67 -10.51 3.19
CA PRO A 67 -21.81 -10.40 4.08
C PRO A 67 -21.95 -11.63 4.98
N GLY A 68 -22.00 -11.44 6.29
CA GLY A 68 -22.00 -12.52 7.27
C GLY A 68 -20.64 -12.91 7.79
N GLY A 69 -19.57 -12.33 7.25
CA GLY A 69 -18.20 -12.47 7.74
C GLY A 69 -17.54 -13.79 7.34
N GLN A 70 -16.25 -13.87 7.60
CA GLN A 70 -15.46 -15.09 7.55
C GLN A 70 -14.72 -15.27 8.87
N GLU A 71 -14.69 -16.49 9.39
CA GLU A 71 -14.05 -16.81 10.69
C GLU A 71 -12.56 -16.38 10.68
N SER A 72 -11.84 -16.67 9.59
CA SER A 72 -10.41 -16.30 9.43
C SER A 72 -10.15 -14.81 9.33
N TRP A 73 -11.17 -14.01 9.06
CA TRP A 73 -11.06 -12.55 9.00
C TRP A 73 -11.42 -11.88 10.33
N GLU A 74 -12.16 -12.57 11.19
CA GLU A 74 -12.74 -11.99 12.41
C GLU A 74 -13.66 -10.79 12.09
N GLY A 75 -14.31 -10.80 10.91
CA GLY A 75 -15.17 -9.71 10.46
C GLY A 75 -15.72 -9.90 9.05
N GLU A 76 -16.49 -8.93 8.57
CA GLU A 76 -17.09 -8.93 7.24
C GLU A 76 -16.17 -8.36 6.15
N PHE A 77 -15.16 -7.59 6.54
CA PHE A 77 -14.21 -6.95 5.63
C PHE A 77 -12.82 -7.56 5.73
N ARG A 78 -12.05 -7.46 4.65
CA ARG A 78 -10.62 -7.74 4.65
C ARG A 78 -9.90 -6.79 3.71
N CYS A 79 -8.93 -6.06 4.22
CA CYS A 79 -7.94 -5.37 3.42
C CYS A 79 -6.77 -6.33 3.15
N VAL A 80 -6.31 -6.34 1.91
CA VAL A 80 -5.15 -7.13 1.48
C VAL A 80 -4.22 -6.22 0.69
N THR A 81 -2.93 -6.28 0.97
CA THR A 81 -1.94 -5.49 0.24
C THR A 81 -0.74 -6.30 -0.19
N PHE A 82 -0.17 -5.86 -1.28
CA PHE A 82 1.18 -6.14 -1.74
C PHE A 82 1.88 -4.81 -1.97
N VAL A 83 3.08 -4.65 -1.43
CA VAL A 83 3.97 -3.50 -1.66
C VAL A 83 5.34 -4.03 -2.01
N ARG A 84 5.97 -3.42 -3.01
CA ARG A 84 7.34 -3.68 -3.41
C ARG A 84 8.07 -2.35 -3.57
N ALA A 85 9.30 -2.28 -3.07
CA ALA A 85 10.17 -1.13 -3.28
C ALA A 85 11.62 -1.57 -3.36
N ASP A 86 12.41 -0.80 -4.08
CA ASP A 86 13.86 -0.93 -4.09
C ASP A 86 14.44 -0.47 -2.75
N VAL A 87 15.43 -1.19 -2.26
CA VAL A 87 16.18 -0.84 -1.07
C VAL A 87 17.67 -0.82 -1.36
N ASP A 88 18.40 0.05 -0.67
CA ASP A 88 19.85 0.05 -0.83
C ASP A 88 20.47 -1.27 -0.32
N SER A 89 21.66 -1.57 -0.83
CA SER A 89 22.32 -2.85 -0.54
C SER A 89 22.73 -3.00 0.94
N ALA A 90 22.94 -1.91 1.67
CA ALA A 90 23.26 -1.98 3.09
C ALA A 90 22.00 -2.34 3.90
N MET A 91 20.86 -1.73 3.58
CA MET A 91 19.56 -2.07 4.17
C MET A 91 19.17 -3.50 3.81
N ALA A 92 19.37 -3.93 2.57
CA ALA A 92 19.06 -5.29 2.13
C ALA A 92 19.88 -6.37 2.87
N GLN A 93 21.06 -6.04 3.38
CA GLN A 93 21.90 -6.97 4.14
C GLN A 93 21.52 -7.04 5.62
N ASP A 94 20.73 -6.09 6.12
CA ASP A 94 20.29 -6.10 7.53
C ASP A 94 19.34 -7.29 7.76
N PRO A 95 19.69 -8.22 8.68
CA PRO A 95 18.81 -9.34 9.00
C PRO A 95 17.48 -8.92 9.63
N LEU A 96 17.39 -7.72 10.20
CA LEU A 96 16.20 -7.17 10.84
C LEU A 96 15.25 -6.46 9.86
N LEU A 97 15.61 -6.32 8.59
CA LEU A 97 14.75 -5.65 7.59
C LEU A 97 13.31 -6.23 7.56
N PRO A 98 13.07 -7.55 7.66
CA PRO A 98 11.71 -8.06 7.71
C PRO A 98 10.91 -7.59 8.92
N GLU A 99 11.54 -7.52 10.11
CA GLU A 99 10.92 -7.00 11.32
C GLU A 99 10.59 -5.51 11.18
N PHE A 100 11.49 -4.72 10.59
CA PHE A 100 11.23 -3.31 10.29
C PHE A 100 10.08 -3.15 9.32
N GLY A 101 10.05 -3.90 8.21
CA GLY A 101 8.96 -3.84 7.24
C GLY A 101 7.60 -4.17 7.83
N TRP A 102 7.55 -5.13 8.75
CA TRP A 102 6.33 -5.42 9.50
C TRP A 102 5.99 -4.31 10.49
N GLY A 103 6.98 -3.71 11.15
CA GLY A 103 6.82 -2.55 12.03
C GLY A 103 6.26 -1.34 11.28
N TRP A 104 6.77 -1.02 10.09
CA TRP A 104 6.27 0.06 9.25
C TRP A 104 4.79 -0.15 8.90
N PHE A 105 4.40 -1.37 8.54
CA PHE A 105 3.00 -1.69 8.25
C PHE A 105 2.08 -1.39 9.44
N LEU A 106 2.44 -1.83 10.65
CA LEU A 106 1.62 -1.60 11.83
C LEU A 106 1.61 -0.12 12.23
N SER A 107 2.77 0.54 12.25
CA SER A 107 2.89 1.95 12.61
C SER A 107 2.15 2.87 11.64
N ALA A 108 2.16 2.57 10.35
CA ALA A 108 1.43 3.35 9.35
C ALA A 108 -0.08 3.28 9.54
N LEU A 109 -0.63 2.11 9.90
CA LEU A 109 -2.04 1.97 10.22
C LEU A 109 -2.39 2.65 11.56
N GLU A 110 -1.53 2.54 12.56
CA GLU A 110 -1.72 3.20 13.87
C GLU A 110 -1.69 4.73 13.72
N SER A 111 -0.75 5.28 12.98
CA SER A 111 -0.63 6.73 12.72
C SER A 111 -1.84 7.31 11.98
N ALA A 112 -2.52 6.48 11.19
CA ALA A 112 -3.77 6.84 10.52
C ALA A 112 -5.03 6.55 11.37
N GLU A 113 -4.86 6.25 12.66
CA GLU A 113 -5.95 5.97 13.61
C GLU A 113 -6.85 4.78 13.17
N CYS A 114 -6.26 3.80 12.46
CA CYS A 114 -6.99 2.61 12.05
C CYS A 114 -7.24 1.68 13.24
N THR A 115 -8.48 1.29 13.44
CA THR A 115 -8.80 0.15 14.31
C THR A 115 -8.81 -1.12 13.46
N ILE A 116 -7.97 -2.10 13.82
CA ILE A 116 -7.77 -3.32 13.03
C ILE A 116 -7.92 -4.59 13.87
N ALA A 117 -8.31 -5.69 13.22
CA ALA A 117 -8.27 -7.04 13.77
C ALA A 117 -7.51 -7.98 12.82
N ALA A 118 -7.07 -9.12 13.35
CA ALA A 118 -6.43 -10.22 12.62
C ALA A 118 -5.34 -9.77 11.62
N PRO A 119 -4.38 -8.86 11.96
CA PRO A 119 -3.30 -8.52 11.05
C PRO A 119 -2.42 -9.73 10.79
N SER A 120 -2.08 -9.97 9.53
CA SER A 120 -1.22 -11.10 9.14
C SER A 120 -0.46 -10.77 7.85
N GLY A 121 0.71 -11.36 7.66
CA GLY A 121 1.48 -11.10 6.45
C GLY A 121 2.85 -11.77 6.43
N THR A 122 3.59 -11.44 5.38
CA THR A 122 4.98 -11.84 5.16
C THR A 122 5.77 -10.65 4.65
N VAL A 123 7.00 -10.53 5.09
CA VAL A 123 7.97 -9.59 4.55
C VAL A 123 9.12 -10.40 3.94
N THR A 124 9.44 -10.12 2.68
CA THR A 124 10.46 -10.84 1.91
C THR A 124 11.54 -9.86 1.49
N ARG A 125 12.79 -10.26 1.67
CA ARG A 125 13.94 -9.60 1.03
C ARG A 125 14.26 -10.32 -0.26
N VAL A 126 14.44 -9.57 -1.33
CA VAL A 126 14.93 -10.08 -2.61
C VAL A 126 16.29 -9.46 -2.88
N SER A 127 17.25 -10.26 -3.30
CA SER A 127 18.55 -9.78 -3.74
C SER A 127 18.92 -10.51 -5.03
N SER A 128 19.17 -9.76 -6.08
CA SER A 128 19.48 -10.25 -7.42
C SER A 128 20.90 -9.85 -7.78
N ALA A 129 21.73 -10.81 -8.18
CA ALA A 129 23.07 -10.58 -8.69
C ALA A 129 23.15 -10.90 -10.18
N SER A 130 23.75 -10.02 -10.98
CA SER A 130 23.84 -10.15 -12.42
C SER A 130 25.20 -10.71 -12.88
N PHE A 131 25.19 -11.71 -13.74
CA PHE A 131 26.39 -12.40 -14.22
C PHE A 131 26.49 -12.45 -15.76
N GLY A 132 27.70 -12.69 -16.26
CA GLY A 132 27.98 -12.87 -17.70
C GLY A 132 27.69 -11.58 -18.48
N LYS A 133 26.87 -11.68 -19.51
CA LYS A 133 26.49 -10.52 -20.34
C LYS A 133 25.63 -9.49 -19.61
N LEU A 134 25.03 -9.85 -18.49
CA LEU A 134 24.22 -8.96 -17.63
C LEU A 134 25.06 -8.32 -16.52
N SER A 135 26.33 -8.70 -16.35
CA SER A 135 27.19 -8.17 -15.28
C SER A 135 27.36 -6.64 -15.25
N PRO A 136 27.09 -5.86 -16.33
CA PRO A 136 27.06 -4.41 -16.23
C PRO A 136 25.83 -3.85 -15.50
N ARG A 137 24.79 -4.65 -15.26
CA ARG A 137 23.66 -4.25 -14.42
C ARG A 137 24.10 -4.26 -12.97
N HIS A 138 23.65 -3.26 -12.22
CA HIS A 138 23.84 -3.24 -10.78
C HIS A 138 23.07 -4.38 -10.12
N ASP A 139 23.59 -4.89 -9.01
CA ASP A 139 22.84 -5.79 -8.16
C ASP A 139 21.61 -5.04 -7.61
N GLU A 140 20.46 -5.67 -7.69
CA GLU A 140 19.18 -5.11 -7.29
C GLU A 140 18.75 -5.76 -5.98
N SER A 141 18.23 -4.97 -5.08
CA SER A 141 17.66 -5.45 -3.82
C SER A 141 16.31 -4.81 -3.58
N GLU A 142 15.35 -5.63 -3.19
CA GLU A 142 13.97 -5.22 -2.99
C GLU A 142 13.44 -5.72 -1.64
N ILE A 143 12.49 -4.99 -1.10
CA ILE A 143 11.60 -5.46 -0.04
C ILE A 143 10.21 -5.69 -0.60
N GLU A 144 9.59 -6.82 -0.26
CA GLU A 144 8.19 -7.08 -0.55
C GLU A 144 7.41 -7.28 0.75
N ILE A 145 6.32 -6.55 0.92
CA ILE A 145 5.40 -6.68 2.05
C ILE A 145 4.07 -7.19 1.52
N ARG A 146 3.68 -8.37 1.95
CA ARG A 146 2.33 -8.92 1.74
C ARG A 146 1.63 -8.94 3.07
N ALA A 147 0.61 -8.12 3.23
CA ALA A 147 -0.13 -8.03 4.48
C ALA A 147 -1.64 -8.03 4.24
N SER A 148 -2.37 -8.40 5.27
CA SER A 148 -3.81 -8.28 5.28
C SER A 148 -4.31 -8.03 6.70
N TRP A 149 -5.41 -7.30 6.81
CA TRP A 149 -6.04 -6.97 8.09
C TRP A 149 -7.54 -6.79 7.92
N THR A 150 -8.26 -6.92 9.00
CA THR A 150 -9.68 -6.63 9.05
C THR A 150 -9.86 -5.19 9.54
N PRO A 151 -10.39 -4.29 8.71
CA PRO A 151 -10.74 -2.95 9.14
C PRO A 151 -11.99 -3.03 10.04
N ILE A 152 -11.90 -2.47 11.24
CA ILE A 152 -13.03 -2.29 12.14
C ILE A 152 -13.57 -0.89 11.90
N ILE A 153 -14.66 -0.79 11.15
CA ILE A 153 -15.28 0.46 10.74
C ILE A 153 -16.74 0.51 11.20
N SER A 154 -17.13 1.59 11.82
CA SER A 154 -18.51 1.87 12.25
C SER A 154 -19.23 2.76 11.25
N ASP A 155 -18.50 3.62 10.57
CA ASP A 155 -18.99 4.51 9.52
C ASP A 155 -18.19 4.28 8.20
N PRO A 156 -18.85 4.29 7.03
CA PRO A 156 -18.18 4.11 5.74
C PRO A 156 -17.01 5.07 5.46
N SER A 157 -17.00 6.25 6.06
CA SER A 157 -15.90 7.22 5.90
C SER A 157 -14.61 6.80 6.60
N GLU A 158 -14.69 5.94 7.61
CA GLU A 158 -13.51 5.44 8.34
C GLU A 158 -12.59 4.59 7.46
N ILE A 159 -13.09 4.08 6.31
CA ILE A 159 -12.24 3.39 5.33
C ILE A 159 -11.15 4.30 4.76
N LEU A 160 -11.36 5.63 4.81
CA LEU A 160 -10.35 6.61 4.39
C LEU A 160 -9.10 6.57 5.28
N ASN A 161 -9.24 6.24 6.56
CA ASN A 161 -8.10 6.05 7.45
C ASN A 161 -7.24 4.87 6.97
N HIS A 162 -7.89 3.77 6.58
CA HIS A 162 -7.18 2.56 6.13
C HIS A 162 -6.45 2.77 4.80
N ILE A 163 -7.03 3.49 3.84
CA ILE A 163 -6.33 3.82 2.59
C ILE A 163 -5.22 4.86 2.84
N SER A 164 -5.43 5.80 3.76
CA SER A 164 -4.41 6.77 4.18
C SER A 164 -3.22 6.07 4.85
N GLY A 165 -3.47 5.18 5.81
CA GLY A 165 -2.43 4.39 6.45
C GLY A 165 -1.65 3.52 5.46
N TRP A 166 -2.35 2.92 4.48
CA TRP A 166 -1.67 2.18 3.41
C TRP A 166 -0.79 3.08 2.54
N CYS A 167 -1.24 4.29 2.19
CA CYS A 167 -0.42 5.26 1.47
C CYS A 167 0.78 5.75 2.30
N THR A 168 0.64 5.84 3.62
CA THR A 168 1.76 6.13 4.53
C THR A 168 2.79 5.01 4.51
N LEU A 169 2.35 3.74 4.60
CA LEU A 169 3.25 2.59 4.47
C LEU A 169 4.05 2.65 3.17
N ILE A 170 3.36 2.88 2.04
CA ILE A 170 4.02 2.90 0.72
C ILE A 170 5.03 4.04 0.63
N ALA A 171 4.69 5.23 1.16
CA ALA A 171 5.60 6.37 1.20
C ALA A 171 6.85 6.08 2.03
N GLU A 172 6.69 5.41 3.18
CA GLU A 172 7.79 5.02 4.07
C GLU A 172 8.70 3.97 3.40
N VAL A 173 8.12 2.94 2.81
CA VAL A 173 8.87 1.88 2.09
C VAL A 173 9.59 2.44 0.86
N ALA A 174 9.00 3.43 0.18
CA ALA A 174 9.62 4.16 -0.95
C ALA A 174 10.71 5.16 -0.51
N GLY A 175 10.95 5.32 0.80
CA GLY A 175 11.92 6.28 1.32
C GLY A 175 11.52 7.75 1.13
N LEU A 176 10.24 8.04 0.96
CA LEU A 176 9.76 9.42 0.88
C LEU A 176 9.78 10.09 2.26
N GLU A 177 10.18 11.36 2.31
CA GLU A 177 10.15 12.13 3.55
C GLU A 177 8.73 12.26 4.12
N GLU A 178 8.62 12.18 5.44
CA GLU A 178 7.36 12.43 6.13
C GLU A 178 6.92 13.89 5.89
N ILE A 179 5.63 14.05 5.55
CA ILE A 179 5.04 15.38 5.45
C ILE A 179 4.60 15.79 6.86
N ALA A 180 5.23 16.84 7.41
CA ALA A 180 4.84 17.36 8.71
C ALA A 180 3.37 17.81 8.70
N PRO A 181 2.60 17.58 9.79
CA PRO A 181 1.22 18.00 9.88
C PRO A 181 1.06 19.50 9.57
N GLY A 182 0.16 19.85 8.65
CA GLY A 182 -0.09 21.24 8.26
C GLY A 182 0.81 21.80 7.14
N VAL A 183 1.73 20.99 6.58
CA VAL A 183 2.50 21.36 5.41
C VAL A 183 1.86 20.75 4.16
N SER A 184 1.48 21.60 3.20
CA SER A 184 1.04 21.18 1.87
C SER A 184 2.20 21.31 0.89
N ILE A 185 2.52 20.25 0.16
CA ILE A 185 3.48 20.32 -0.94
C ILE A 185 2.82 21.12 -2.06
N ILE A 186 3.39 22.27 -2.41
CA ILE A 186 2.92 23.07 -3.55
C ILE A 186 3.43 22.39 -4.81
N SER A 187 2.54 21.72 -5.53
CA SER A 187 2.86 21.23 -6.88
C SER A 187 3.25 22.43 -7.77
N PRO A 188 4.37 22.39 -8.50
CA PRO A 188 4.66 23.40 -9.50
C PRO A 188 3.53 23.40 -10.52
N ALA A 189 2.89 24.57 -10.71
CA ALA A 189 1.82 24.74 -11.68
C ALA A 189 2.30 24.24 -13.06
N ARG A 190 1.52 23.36 -13.71
CA ARG A 190 1.77 22.95 -15.08
C ARG A 190 1.86 24.20 -15.94
N ALA A 191 3.05 24.52 -16.47
CA ALA A 191 3.19 25.49 -17.55
C ALA A 191 2.42 24.92 -18.76
N ARG A 192 1.48 25.72 -19.26
CA ARG A 192 0.73 25.44 -20.51
C ARG A 192 1.63 25.52 -21.70
#